data_4cdd1f20b8af552da8fe564155d0a54a
#
_entry.id   4cdd1f20b8af552da8fe564155d0a54a
#
_cell.length_a   1.000
_cell.length_b   1.000
_cell.length_c   1.000
_cell.angle_alpha   90.00
_cell.angle_beta   90.00
_cell.angle_gamma   90.00
#
_symmetry.space_group_name_H-M   'P 1'
#
loop_
_entity.id
_entity.type
_entity.pdbx_description
1 polymer ?
#
loop_
_entity_poly.entity_id
_entity_poly.type
_entity_poly.pdbx_seq_one_letter_code
_entity_poly.pdbx_strand_id
1 'polypeptide(L)'
;MKKRSTTPLKIAAIIVVLCLALFARRDMIQAVWQDNSLSRPQAMLTIAQKLLNIPQNKPQDNQSHVIQSGANQEPHQVAANVAASPIYQKAARTAQAFNQGLDLNGLNQAFVNQVNQHRSQLGWPEIQVGHQLATGSQTRVRQLSDYYYLSSRTIDGQDFRTAHPAIEDANSRLGESTFELYIAADDVHLDTWRQHPDILADYLYKAFAKMEGQETSAYIASQYVTLYAQPSDQLIGDVAYVRLVAVVTFDTLTSP
;
A
#
# COMPACT_ATOMS: atom_id res chain seq x y z
N MET A 1 14.38 -54.03 9.10
CA MET A 1 13.05 -53.47 9.38
C MET A 1 13.01 -52.05 8.81
N LYS A 2 12.23 -51.82 7.70
CA LYS A 2 12.05 -50.49 7.12
C LYS A 2 11.02 -49.72 7.93
N LYS A 3 11.40 -48.59 8.60
CA LYS A 3 10.47 -47.63 9.21
C LYS A 3 9.61 -47.02 8.11
N ARG A 4 8.31 -47.36 8.06
CA ARG A 4 7.34 -46.71 7.18
C ARG A 4 7.18 -45.25 7.64
N SER A 5 7.51 -44.31 6.76
CA SER A 5 7.30 -42.90 6.99
C SER A 5 5.79 -42.62 7.14
N THR A 6 5.39 -42.17 8.33
CA THR A 6 3.99 -41.80 8.64
C THR A 6 3.64 -40.35 8.24
N THR A 7 4.60 -39.65 7.62
CA THR A 7 4.49 -38.23 7.24
C THR A 7 3.35 -37.94 6.24
N PRO A 8 3.17 -38.72 5.13
CA PRO A 8 2.12 -38.41 4.14
C PRO A 8 0.70 -38.56 4.71
N LEU A 9 0.51 -39.51 5.63
CA LEU A 9 -0.82 -39.74 6.25
C LEU A 9 -1.23 -38.60 7.18
N LYS A 10 -0.25 -38.00 7.90
CA LYS A 10 -0.48 -36.86 8.78
C LYS A 10 -0.84 -35.60 7.98
N ILE A 11 -0.14 -35.37 6.86
CA ILE A 11 -0.41 -34.24 5.96
C ILE A 11 -1.82 -34.37 5.34
N ALA A 12 -2.18 -35.57 4.86
CA ALA A 12 -3.51 -35.83 4.32
C ALA A 12 -4.62 -35.59 5.36
N ALA A 13 -4.42 -36.01 6.60
CA ALA A 13 -5.37 -35.79 7.68
C ALA A 13 -5.56 -34.29 7.99
N ILE A 14 -4.46 -33.50 8.02
CA ILE A 14 -4.51 -32.05 8.22
C ILE A 14 -5.28 -31.37 7.09
N ILE A 15 -5.04 -31.73 5.85
CA ILE A 15 -5.74 -31.19 4.68
C ILE A 15 -7.24 -31.49 4.76
N VAL A 16 -7.64 -32.70 5.10
CA VAL A 16 -9.05 -33.07 5.25
C VAL A 16 -9.72 -32.26 6.37
N VAL A 17 -9.08 -32.08 7.51
CA VAL A 17 -9.62 -31.26 8.62
C VAL A 17 -9.76 -29.79 8.20
N LEU A 18 -8.80 -29.24 7.49
CA LEU A 18 -8.87 -27.88 6.94
C LEU A 18 -10.02 -27.74 5.93
N CYS A 19 -10.18 -28.68 5.02
CA CYS A 19 -11.27 -28.68 4.04
C CYS A 19 -12.64 -28.76 4.72
N LEU A 20 -12.79 -29.61 5.74
CA LEU A 20 -14.04 -29.74 6.51
C LEU A 20 -14.34 -28.44 7.31
N ALA A 21 -13.33 -27.82 7.89
CA ALA A 21 -13.49 -26.55 8.62
C ALA A 21 -13.92 -25.41 7.68
N LEU A 22 -13.34 -25.33 6.49
CA LEU A 22 -13.71 -24.37 5.45
C LEU A 22 -15.14 -24.63 4.94
N PHE A 23 -15.49 -25.89 4.72
CA PHE A 23 -16.83 -26.27 4.27
C PHE A 23 -17.91 -25.96 5.31
N ALA A 24 -17.65 -26.24 6.58
CA ALA A 24 -18.56 -25.93 7.69
C ALA A 24 -18.81 -24.42 7.87
N ARG A 25 -17.92 -23.57 7.36
CA ARG A 25 -18.03 -22.11 7.45
C ARG A 25 -18.25 -21.42 6.11
N ARG A 26 -18.65 -22.19 5.07
CA ARG A 26 -18.81 -21.66 3.71
C ARG A 26 -19.77 -20.47 3.64
N ASP A 27 -20.86 -20.51 4.41
CA ASP A 27 -21.88 -19.46 4.38
C ASP A 27 -21.34 -18.14 4.95
N MET A 28 -20.52 -18.23 6.00
CA MET A 28 -19.79 -17.07 6.56
C MET A 28 -18.78 -16.50 5.56
N ILE A 29 -18.01 -17.38 4.90
CA ILE A 29 -17.03 -16.98 3.89
C ILE A 29 -17.74 -16.30 2.72
N GLN A 30 -18.85 -16.88 2.25
CA GLN A 30 -19.62 -16.34 1.15
C GLN A 30 -20.26 -14.99 1.51
N ALA A 31 -20.78 -14.82 2.72
CA ALA A 31 -21.34 -13.56 3.19
C ALA A 31 -20.30 -12.44 3.22
N VAL A 32 -19.08 -12.72 3.71
CA VAL A 32 -17.99 -11.73 3.72
C VAL A 32 -17.51 -11.43 2.30
N TRP A 33 -17.49 -12.44 1.42
CA TRP A 33 -17.05 -12.26 0.04
C TRP A 33 -18.03 -11.46 -0.82
N GLN A 34 -19.32 -11.52 -0.49
CA GLN A 34 -20.38 -10.76 -1.15
C GLN A 34 -20.63 -9.39 -0.57
N ASP A 35 -19.95 -9.04 0.52
CA ASP A 35 -20.02 -7.71 1.12
C ASP A 35 -19.30 -6.70 0.23
N ASN A 36 -20.09 -5.94 -0.54
CA ASN A 36 -19.60 -4.91 -1.46
C ASN A 36 -18.95 -3.71 -0.75
N SER A 37 -19.08 -3.60 0.57
CA SER A 37 -18.40 -2.56 1.38
C SER A 37 -16.92 -2.88 1.64
N LEU A 38 -16.51 -4.14 1.42
CA LEU A 38 -15.14 -4.60 1.66
C LEU A 38 -14.36 -4.73 0.35
N SER A 39 -13.14 -4.22 0.32
CA SER A 39 -12.21 -4.56 -0.75
C SER A 39 -11.81 -6.04 -0.65
N ARG A 40 -11.40 -6.66 -1.76
CA ARG A 40 -10.98 -8.08 -1.78
C ARG A 40 -9.91 -8.44 -0.74
N PRO A 41 -8.86 -7.63 -0.52
CA PRO A 41 -7.90 -7.88 0.55
C PRO A 41 -8.51 -7.82 1.94
N GLN A 42 -9.41 -6.87 2.19
CA GLN A 42 -10.13 -6.76 3.47
C GLN A 42 -11.06 -7.96 3.71
N ALA A 43 -11.75 -8.42 2.67
CA ALA A 43 -12.58 -9.61 2.74
C ALA A 43 -11.75 -10.85 3.09
N MET A 44 -10.57 -11.04 2.48
CA MET A 44 -9.66 -12.13 2.81
C MET A 44 -9.17 -12.06 4.26
N LEU A 45 -8.78 -10.88 4.73
CA LEU A 45 -8.35 -10.67 6.12
C LEU A 45 -9.49 -10.97 7.09
N THR A 46 -10.69 -10.47 6.82
CA THR A 46 -11.89 -10.71 7.63
C THR A 46 -12.24 -12.20 7.70
N ILE A 47 -12.13 -12.92 6.58
CA ILE A 47 -12.34 -14.37 6.53
C ILE A 47 -11.30 -15.09 7.40
N ALA A 48 -10.01 -14.75 7.26
CA ALA A 48 -8.94 -15.33 8.05
C ALA A 48 -9.14 -15.08 9.56
N GLN A 49 -9.48 -13.87 9.96
CA GLN A 49 -9.77 -13.51 11.35
C GLN A 49 -10.96 -14.30 11.92
N LYS A 50 -12.06 -14.44 11.15
CA LYS A 50 -13.24 -15.20 11.56
C LYS A 50 -12.97 -16.70 11.64
N LEU A 51 -12.14 -17.23 10.74
CA LEU A 51 -11.76 -18.66 10.73
C LEU A 51 -10.89 -19.02 11.93
N LEU A 52 -9.95 -18.14 12.30
CA LEU A 52 -9.03 -18.35 13.42
C LEU A 52 -9.63 -17.99 14.78
N ASN A 53 -10.88 -17.55 14.81
CA ASN A 53 -11.58 -17.10 16.02
C ASN A 53 -10.78 -16.03 16.79
N ILE A 54 -10.01 -15.22 16.08
CA ILE A 54 -9.29 -14.09 16.63
C ILE A 54 -10.36 -13.11 17.12
N PRO A 55 -10.35 -12.69 18.40
CA PRO A 55 -11.33 -11.73 18.89
C PRO A 55 -11.26 -10.50 17.99
N GLN A 56 -12.37 -10.24 17.31
CA GLN A 56 -12.52 -8.98 16.60
C GLN A 56 -12.55 -7.91 17.69
N ASN A 57 -11.44 -7.22 17.90
CA ASN A 57 -11.59 -5.82 18.25
C ASN A 57 -12.50 -5.30 17.14
N LYS A 58 -13.76 -4.95 17.50
CA LYS A 58 -14.70 -4.38 16.54
C LYS A 58 -13.87 -3.52 15.60
N PRO A 59 -13.96 -3.69 14.28
CA PRO A 59 -13.47 -2.65 13.39
C PRO A 59 -14.20 -1.42 13.94
N GLN A 60 -13.46 -0.55 14.55
CA GLN A 60 -13.92 0.80 14.74
C GLN A 60 -14.33 1.18 13.36
N ASP A 61 -15.63 1.35 13.16
CA ASP A 61 -16.26 1.59 11.86
C ASP A 61 -15.22 2.22 10.93
N ASN A 62 -14.78 1.47 9.92
CA ASN A 62 -14.18 2.05 8.75
C ASN A 62 -15.33 2.78 8.00
N GLN A 63 -16.00 3.66 8.72
CA GLN A 63 -16.43 4.88 8.11
C GLN A 63 -15.14 5.35 7.43
N SER A 64 -15.11 5.22 6.10
CA SER A 64 -14.34 6.14 5.29
C SER A 64 -14.42 7.44 6.10
N HIS A 65 -13.32 7.76 6.80
CA HIS A 65 -13.25 9.04 7.47
C HIS A 65 -13.35 10.02 6.33
N VAL A 66 -14.61 10.35 6.00
CA VAL A 66 -14.91 11.61 5.36
C VAL A 66 -14.31 12.58 6.34
N ILE A 67 -13.10 13.03 6.04
CA ILE A 67 -12.42 14.05 6.81
C ILE A 67 -13.43 15.18 6.84
N GLN A 68 -14.17 15.25 7.94
CA GLN A 68 -14.97 16.45 8.20
C GLN A 68 -13.91 17.54 8.24
N SER A 69 -13.97 18.41 7.24
CA SER A 69 -13.10 19.57 7.09
C SER A 69 -13.16 20.39 8.38
N GLY A 70 -12.21 20.12 9.25
CA GLY A 70 -12.02 20.81 10.52
C GLY A 70 -10.53 21.02 10.72
N ALA A 71 -10.12 22.25 10.71
CA ALA A 71 -8.74 22.75 10.72
C ALA A 71 -7.89 22.38 11.95
N ASN A 72 -8.11 21.26 12.62
CA ASN A 72 -7.39 20.82 13.82
C ASN A 72 -7.23 19.29 13.88
N GLN A 73 -6.88 18.63 12.79
CA GLN A 73 -6.48 17.23 12.89
C GLN A 73 -5.05 17.15 13.41
N GLU A 74 -4.87 16.47 14.53
CA GLU A 74 -3.55 16.16 15.03
C GLU A 74 -2.98 14.93 14.31
N PRO A 75 -1.65 14.83 14.15
CA PRO A 75 -1.01 13.63 13.62
C PRO A 75 -1.41 12.40 14.43
N HIS A 76 -1.47 11.26 13.75
CA HIS A 76 -1.80 9.99 14.39
C HIS A 76 -0.82 9.69 15.52
N GLN A 77 -1.35 9.45 16.72
CA GLN A 77 -0.55 9.13 17.89
C GLN A 77 -0.76 7.66 18.27
N VAL A 78 0.34 6.93 18.27
CA VAL A 78 0.34 5.54 18.73
C VAL A 78 0.21 5.51 20.25
N ALA A 79 -0.65 4.66 20.78
CA ALA A 79 -0.81 4.48 22.21
C ALA A 79 0.54 4.13 22.87
N ALA A 80 0.85 4.75 24.02
CA ALA A 80 2.15 4.63 24.67
C ALA A 80 2.56 3.18 24.98
N ASN A 81 1.61 2.33 25.35
CA ASN A 81 1.85 0.90 25.58
C ASN A 81 2.22 0.13 24.30
N VAL A 82 1.65 0.52 23.15
CA VAL A 82 1.99 -0.04 21.84
C VAL A 82 3.37 0.45 21.42
N ALA A 83 3.62 1.76 21.50
CA ALA A 83 4.89 2.38 21.16
C ALA A 83 6.08 1.80 21.96
N ALA A 84 5.86 1.43 23.23
CA ALA A 84 6.86 0.81 24.09
C ALA A 84 7.06 -0.70 23.82
N SER A 85 6.19 -1.34 23.05
CA SER A 85 6.29 -2.78 22.82
C SER A 85 7.51 -3.14 21.96
N PRO A 86 8.18 -4.28 22.21
CA PRO A 86 9.30 -4.75 21.38
C PRO A 86 8.90 -4.98 19.92
N ILE A 87 7.64 -5.40 19.69
CA ILE A 87 7.07 -5.65 18.35
C ILE A 87 7.02 -4.34 17.55
N TYR A 88 6.43 -3.28 18.14
CA TYR A 88 6.38 -1.97 17.52
C TYR A 88 7.79 -1.38 17.27
N GLN A 89 8.69 -1.53 18.26
CA GLN A 89 10.07 -1.05 18.13
C GLN A 89 10.85 -1.79 17.02
N LYS A 90 10.56 -3.06 16.77
CA LYS A 90 11.11 -3.79 15.62
C LYS A 90 10.61 -3.17 14.31
N ALA A 91 9.30 -2.94 14.16
CA ALA A 91 8.73 -2.29 12.98
C ALA A 91 9.30 -0.89 12.76
N ALA A 92 9.47 -0.10 13.84
CA ALA A 92 10.03 1.24 13.76
C ALA A 92 11.47 1.25 13.23
N ARG A 93 12.33 0.35 13.72
CA ARG A 93 13.71 0.22 13.22
C ARG A 93 13.73 -0.21 11.76
N THR A 94 12.87 -1.17 11.37
CA THR A 94 12.79 -1.63 9.98
C THR A 94 12.31 -0.53 9.05
N ALA A 95 11.26 0.22 9.44
CA ALA A 95 10.75 1.35 8.67
C ALA A 95 11.81 2.46 8.49
N GLN A 96 12.53 2.78 9.56
CA GLN A 96 13.62 3.75 9.52
C GLN A 96 14.73 3.30 8.56
N ALA A 97 15.17 2.04 8.67
CA ALA A 97 16.21 1.48 7.80
C ALA A 97 15.78 1.46 6.33
N PHE A 98 14.51 1.14 6.06
CA PHE A 98 13.95 1.20 4.72
C PHE A 98 13.98 2.63 4.16
N ASN A 99 13.47 3.62 4.89
CA ASN A 99 13.44 5.01 4.45
C ASN A 99 14.84 5.59 4.20
N GLN A 100 15.82 5.23 5.04
CA GLN A 100 17.20 5.72 4.91
C GLN A 100 17.96 5.07 3.75
N GLY A 101 17.61 3.82 3.42
CA GLY A 101 18.31 3.04 2.39
C GLY A 101 17.64 3.04 1.02
N LEU A 102 16.45 3.63 0.89
CA LEU A 102 15.71 3.65 -0.37
C LEU A 102 16.31 4.69 -1.33
N ASP A 103 16.76 4.22 -2.50
CA ASP A 103 17.15 5.07 -3.62
C ASP A 103 15.90 5.55 -4.39
N LEU A 104 15.36 6.70 -4.00
CA LEU A 104 14.19 7.29 -4.65
C LEU A 104 14.46 7.69 -6.11
N ASN A 105 15.69 8.09 -6.45
CA ASN A 105 16.02 8.44 -7.83
C ASN A 105 16.03 7.20 -8.72
N GLY A 106 16.70 6.14 -8.27
CA GLY A 106 16.69 4.85 -8.96
C GLY A 106 15.28 4.27 -9.08
N LEU A 107 14.46 4.38 -8.01
CA LEU A 107 13.07 3.95 -8.02
C LEU A 107 12.25 4.71 -9.07
N ASN A 108 12.34 6.04 -9.14
CA ASN A 108 11.61 6.84 -10.12
C ASN A 108 12.02 6.52 -11.56
N GLN A 109 13.33 6.39 -11.80
CA GLN A 109 13.81 6.02 -13.13
C GLN A 109 13.32 4.64 -13.54
N ALA A 110 13.39 3.66 -12.66
CA ALA A 110 12.90 2.31 -12.92
C ALA A 110 11.38 2.27 -13.14
N PHE A 111 10.62 3.04 -12.34
CA PHE A 111 9.17 3.14 -12.49
C PHE A 111 8.77 3.74 -13.84
N VAL A 112 9.39 4.84 -14.25
CA VAL A 112 9.16 5.46 -15.56
C VAL A 112 9.58 4.52 -16.70
N ASN A 113 10.64 3.75 -16.55
CA ASN A 113 11.04 2.73 -17.53
C ASN A 113 9.96 1.66 -17.72
N GLN A 114 9.29 1.21 -16.66
CA GLN A 114 8.16 0.26 -16.74
C GLN A 114 6.99 0.87 -17.53
N VAL A 115 6.66 2.13 -17.23
CA VAL A 115 5.64 2.86 -18.00
C VAL A 115 6.01 2.96 -19.46
N ASN A 116 7.25 3.35 -19.78
CA ASN A 116 7.72 3.52 -21.15
C ASN A 116 7.78 2.19 -21.92
N GLN A 117 8.12 1.09 -21.24
CA GLN A 117 8.05 -0.22 -21.85
C GLN A 117 6.62 -0.56 -22.31
N HIS A 118 5.62 -0.25 -21.49
CA HIS A 118 4.23 -0.45 -21.87
C HIS A 118 3.78 0.51 -22.96
N ARG A 119 4.15 1.81 -22.89
CA ARG A 119 3.84 2.82 -23.91
C ARG A 119 4.44 2.46 -25.27
N SER A 120 5.66 1.95 -25.29
CA SER A 120 6.32 1.48 -26.51
C SER A 120 5.55 0.35 -27.22
N GLN A 121 4.96 -0.58 -26.45
CA GLN A 121 4.10 -1.65 -27.00
C GLN A 121 2.84 -1.10 -27.69
N LEU A 122 2.39 0.08 -27.25
CA LEU A 122 1.23 0.78 -27.80
C LEU A 122 1.59 1.80 -28.90
N GLY A 123 2.88 1.96 -29.18
CA GLY A 123 3.35 2.96 -30.15
C GLY A 123 3.26 4.41 -29.63
N TRP A 124 3.22 4.61 -28.31
CA TRP A 124 3.11 5.93 -27.69
C TRP A 124 4.48 6.54 -27.39
N PRO A 125 4.59 7.89 -27.37
CA PRO A 125 5.84 8.54 -27.04
C PRO A 125 6.24 8.27 -25.58
N GLU A 126 7.55 8.26 -25.33
CA GLU A 126 8.10 8.11 -23.99
C GLU A 126 7.78 9.32 -23.11
N ILE A 127 7.64 9.06 -21.80
CA ILE A 127 7.52 10.08 -20.75
C ILE A 127 8.83 10.17 -19.97
N GLN A 128 8.95 11.23 -19.16
CA GLN A 128 10.11 11.47 -18.32
C GLN A 128 9.75 11.42 -16.85
N VAL A 129 10.78 11.28 -15.99
CA VAL A 129 10.63 11.46 -14.57
C VAL A 129 10.27 12.92 -14.28
N GLY A 130 9.11 13.11 -13.66
CA GLY A 130 8.59 14.44 -13.32
C GLY A 130 9.22 15.01 -12.06
N HIS A 131 10.50 15.40 -12.09
CA HIS A 131 11.19 15.96 -10.92
C HIS A 131 10.51 17.18 -10.31
N GLN A 132 9.76 17.96 -11.11
CA GLN A 132 8.94 19.08 -10.65
C GLN A 132 7.81 18.64 -9.71
N LEU A 133 7.41 17.36 -9.77
CA LEU A 133 6.37 16.78 -8.92
C LEU A 133 6.89 16.33 -7.54
N ALA A 134 8.20 16.21 -7.38
CA ALA A 134 8.83 15.56 -6.23
C ALA A 134 8.42 16.18 -4.89
N THR A 135 8.49 17.51 -4.77
CA THR A 135 8.21 18.21 -3.51
C THR A 135 6.75 18.01 -3.07
N GLY A 136 5.80 18.15 -4.01
CA GLY A 136 4.39 17.95 -3.72
C GLY A 136 4.09 16.51 -3.36
N SER A 137 4.61 15.54 -4.12
CA SER A 137 4.45 14.10 -3.84
C SER A 137 5.02 13.71 -2.48
N GLN A 138 6.20 14.22 -2.11
CA GLN A 138 6.80 14.00 -0.79
C GLN A 138 5.96 14.61 0.33
N THR A 139 5.40 15.80 0.12
CA THR A 139 4.47 16.42 1.07
C THR A 139 3.25 15.54 1.25
N ARG A 140 2.68 15.03 0.16
CA ARG A 140 1.50 14.17 0.19
C ARG A 140 1.75 12.86 0.92
N VAL A 141 2.83 12.15 0.60
CA VAL A 141 3.12 10.87 1.27
C VAL A 141 3.34 11.06 2.77
N ARG A 142 3.92 12.20 3.20
CA ARG A 142 4.07 12.53 4.62
C ARG A 142 2.73 12.80 5.28
N GLN A 143 1.86 13.59 4.67
CA GLN A 143 0.51 13.82 5.19
C GLN A 143 -0.27 12.51 5.36
N LEU A 144 -0.28 11.65 4.33
CA LEU A 144 -0.98 10.36 4.37
C LEU A 144 -0.42 9.42 5.45
N SER A 145 0.90 9.50 5.68
CA SER A 145 1.57 8.71 6.71
C SER A 145 1.33 9.26 8.10
N ASP A 146 1.63 10.54 8.32
CA ASP A 146 1.60 11.16 9.65
C ASP A 146 0.18 11.19 10.26
N TYR A 147 -0.83 11.33 9.42
CA TYR A 147 -2.23 11.35 9.86
C TYR A 147 -2.97 10.02 9.65
N TYR A 148 -2.27 9.00 9.14
CA TYR A 148 -2.75 7.63 9.03
C TYR A 148 -4.07 7.48 8.23
N TYR A 149 -4.13 8.10 7.07
CA TYR A 149 -5.29 8.04 6.17
C TYR A 149 -4.87 7.79 4.72
N LEU A 150 -5.85 7.46 3.87
CA LEU A 150 -5.71 7.47 2.40
C LEU A 150 -6.82 8.31 1.81
N SER A 151 -6.46 9.34 1.07
CA SER A 151 -7.43 10.24 0.43
C SER A 151 -6.77 11.06 -0.67
N SER A 152 -7.52 11.44 -1.68
CA SER A 152 -7.14 12.45 -2.66
C SER A 152 -7.22 13.89 -2.12
N ARG A 153 -7.56 14.05 -0.85
CA ARG A 153 -7.60 15.36 -0.19
C ARG A 153 -6.42 15.50 0.75
N THR A 154 -5.97 16.74 0.94
CA THR A 154 -4.97 17.11 1.95
C THR A 154 -5.61 17.05 3.35
N ILE A 155 -4.78 17.16 4.39
CA ILE A 155 -5.24 17.06 5.79
C ILE A 155 -6.25 18.14 6.16
N ASP A 156 -6.19 19.31 5.54
CA ASP A 156 -7.11 20.43 5.70
C ASP A 156 -8.34 20.34 4.77
N GLY A 157 -8.52 19.19 4.11
CA GLY A 157 -9.67 18.90 3.26
C GLY A 157 -9.62 19.52 1.86
N GLN A 158 -8.51 20.17 1.49
CA GLN A 158 -8.31 20.71 0.15
C GLN A 158 -7.97 19.59 -0.85
N ASP A 159 -8.00 19.91 -2.12
CA ASP A 159 -7.54 18.99 -3.18
C ASP A 159 -6.03 18.73 -3.06
N PHE A 160 -5.58 17.49 -3.36
CA PHE A 160 -4.16 17.11 -3.29
C PHE A 160 -3.25 18.04 -4.12
N ARG A 161 -3.78 18.64 -5.18
CA ARG A 161 -3.03 19.54 -6.07
C ARG A 161 -2.48 20.77 -5.36
N THR A 162 -3.09 21.15 -4.23
CA THR A 162 -2.58 22.25 -3.40
C THR A 162 -1.20 21.96 -2.79
N ALA A 163 -0.79 20.68 -2.74
CA ALA A 163 0.56 20.31 -2.35
C ALA A 163 1.61 20.59 -3.45
N HIS A 164 1.17 20.98 -4.65
CA HIS A 164 2.03 21.25 -5.81
C HIS A 164 1.96 22.73 -6.26
N PRO A 165 2.27 23.71 -5.40
CA PRO A 165 2.06 25.14 -5.70
C PRO A 165 2.96 25.66 -6.82
N ALA A 166 4.03 24.93 -7.16
CA ALA A 166 4.95 25.33 -8.25
C ALA A 166 4.47 24.85 -9.65
N ILE A 167 3.38 24.09 -9.71
CA ILE A 167 2.83 23.61 -10.98
C ILE A 167 1.69 24.54 -11.42
N GLU A 168 1.92 25.25 -12.52
CA GLU A 168 0.87 26.03 -13.18
C GLU A 168 -0.23 25.10 -13.68
N ASP A 169 -1.47 25.53 -13.56
CA ASP A 169 -2.67 24.76 -13.96
C ASP A 169 -2.75 23.35 -13.34
N ALA A 170 -2.23 23.17 -12.11
CA ALA A 170 -2.25 21.89 -11.41
C ALA A 170 -3.63 21.24 -11.42
N ASN A 171 -4.70 22.04 -11.34
CA ASN A 171 -6.08 21.56 -11.31
C ASN A 171 -6.51 20.82 -12.59
N SER A 172 -5.94 21.18 -13.74
CA SER A 172 -6.30 20.56 -15.02
C SER A 172 -5.29 19.48 -15.47
N ARG A 173 -4.10 19.45 -14.85
CA ARG A 173 -2.99 18.63 -15.32
C ARG A 173 -2.62 17.47 -14.40
N LEU A 174 -2.71 17.65 -13.09
CA LEU A 174 -2.20 16.66 -12.16
C LEU A 174 -3.23 15.60 -11.80
N GLY A 175 -2.76 14.35 -11.78
CA GLY A 175 -3.42 13.20 -11.19
C GLY A 175 -2.57 12.61 -10.06
N GLU A 176 -3.24 11.93 -9.13
CA GLU A 176 -2.60 11.26 -8.00
C GLU A 176 -3.25 9.89 -7.77
N SER A 177 -2.40 8.87 -7.59
CA SER A 177 -2.80 7.56 -7.07
C SER A 177 -2.12 7.33 -5.75
N THR A 178 -2.88 6.93 -4.74
CA THR A 178 -2.36 6.62 -3.40
C THR A 178 -2.74 5.20 -3.01
N PHE A 179 -1.80 4.46 -2.44
CA PHE A 179 -2.06 3.13 -1.92
C PHE A 179 -1.14 2.80 -0.74
N GLU A 180 -1.51 1.78 0.01
CA GLU A 180 -0.73 1.33 1.16
C GLU A 180 -0.55 -0.18 1.15
N LEU A 181 0.52 -0.62 1.79
CA LEU A 181 0.90 -2.01 1.96
C LEU A 181 1.31 -2.24 3.40
N TYR A 182 0.92 -3.38 3.95
CA TYR A 182 1.36 -3.85 5.25
C TYR A 182 2.26 -5.06 5.05
N ILE A 183 3.51 -4.95 5.46
CA ILE A 183 4.55 -5.97 5.24
C ILE A 183 5.14 -6.33 6.60
N ALA A 184 5.33 -7.62 6.86
CA ALA A 184 5.98 -8.06 8.08
C ALA A 184 7.40 -7.47 8.17
N ALA A 185 7.80 -6.98 9.34
CA ALA A 185 9.06 -6.28 9.54
C ALA A 185 10.31 -7.18 9.35
N ASP A 186 10.12 -8.50 9.29
CA ASP A 186 11.15 -9.51 8.97
C ASP A 186 11.00 -10.08 7.56
N ASP A 187 10.13 -9.52 6.74
CA ASP A 187 9.97 -9.95 5.36
C ASP A 187 11.19 -9.54 4.53
N VAL A 188 11.74 -10.51 3.82
CA VAL A 188 12.90 -10.31 2.93
C VAL A 188 12.62 -9.32 1.81
N HIS A 189 11.36 -9.09 1.45
CA HIS A 189 11.00 -8.12 0.41
C HIS A 189 11.42 -6.71 0.77
N LEU A 190 11.34 -6.28 2.03
CA LEU A 190 11.77 -4.94 2.44
C LEU A 190 13.24 -4.70 2.15
N ASP A 191 14.10 -5.66 2.47
CA ASP A 191 15.53 -5.56 2.19
C ASP A 191 15.82 -5.67 0.69
N THR A 192 15.13 -6.56 -0.01
CA THR A 192 15.23 -6.71 -1.46
C THR A 192 14.85 -5.42 -2.18
N TRP A 193 13.73 -4.81 -1.82
CA TRP A 193 13.25 -3.57 -2.44
C TRP A 193 14.17 -2.37 -2.17
N ARG A 194 14.78 -2.33 -0.98
CA ARG A 194 15.75 -1.29 -0.65
C ARG A 194 17.02 -1.40 -1.50
N GLN A 195 17.47 -2.62 -1.79
CA GLN A 195 18.66 -2.89 -2.57
C GLN A 195 18.42 -2.89 -4.09
N HIS A 196 17.19 -3.20 -4.51
CA HIS A 196 16.78 -3.39 -5.90
C HIS A 196 15.54 -2.52 -6.19
N PRO A 197 15.71 -1.22 -6.41
CA PRO A 197 14.59 -0.31 -6.66
C PRO A 197 13.82 -0.65 -7.94
N ASP A 198 14.44 -1.37 -8.89
CA ASP A 198 13.80 -1.89 -10.11
C ASP A 198 12.72 -2.94 -9.80
N ILE A 199 12.96 -3.84 -8.84
CA ILE A 199 11.97 -4.83 -8.39
C ILE A 199 10.79 -4.13 -7.70
N LEU A 200 11.09 -3.15 -6.84
CA LEU A 200 10.05 -2.34 -6.20
C LEU A 200 9.25 -1.53 -7.24
N ALA A 201 9.92 -0.95 -8.23
CA ALA A 201 9.28 -0.21 -9.30
C ALA A 201 8.30 -1.07 -10.10
N ASP A 202 8.67 -2.29 -10.46
CA ASP A 202 7.79 -3.25 -11.14
C ASP A 202 6.54 -3.56 -10.30
N TYR A 203 6.73 -3.79 -9.00
CA TYR A 203 5.62 -4.03 -8.08
C TYR A 203 4.66 -2.84 -8.00
N LEU A 204 5.20 -1.62 -7.80
CA LEU A 204 4.42 -0.39 -7.71
C LEU A 204 3.71 -0.06 -9.02
N TYR A 205 4.38 -0.28 -10.15
CA TYR A 205 3.78 -0.08 -11.46
C TYR A 205 2.58 -1.01 -11.69
N LYS A 206 2.70 -2.29 -11.32
CA LYS A 206 1.59 -3.24 -11.43
C LYS A 206 0.39 -2.84 -10.55
N ALA A 207 0.65 -2.33 -9.35
CA ALA A 207 -0.40 -1.81 -8.46
C ALA A 207 -1.07 -0.56 -9.06
N PHE A 208 -0.28 0.40 -9.52
CA PHE A 208 -0.73 1.61 -10.19
C PHE A 208 -1.58 1.30 -11.43
N ALA A 209 -1.06 0.49 -12.36
CA ALA A 209 -1.74 0.13 -13.60
C ALA A 209 -3.06 -0.62 -13.36
N LYS A 210 -3.15 -1.39 -12.26
CA LYS A 210 -4.39 -2.06 -11.88
C LYS A 210 -5.45 -1.09 -11.34
N MET A 211 -5.04 -0.04 -10.65
CA MET A 211 -5.93 0.96 -10.06
C MET A 211 -6.47 1.94 -11.10
N GLU A 212 -5.56 2.48 -11.93
CA GLU A 212 -5.88 3.54 -12.88
C GLU A 212 -6.34 3.01 -14.25
N GLY A 213 -6.11 1.72 -14.52
CA GLY A 213 -6.28 1.15 -15.84
C GLY A 213 -5.11 1.47 -16.78
N GLN A 214 -4.90 0.60 -17.79
CA GLN A 214 -3.78 0.75 -18.72
C GLN A 214 -3.93 1.97 -19.64
N GLU A 215 -5.17 2.40 -19.90
CA GLU A 215 -5.44 3.53 -20.79
C GLU A 215 -5.02 4.88 -20.20
N THR A 216 -5.03 5.02 -18.87
CA THR A 216 -4.64 6.27 -18.22
C THR A 216 -3.18 6.63 -18.48
N SER A 217 -2.31 5.63 -18.65
CA SER A 217 -0.90 5.85 -18.99
C SER A 217 -0.67 6.48 -20.37
N ALA A 218 -1.70 6.49 -21.25
CA ALA A 218 -1.65 7.14 -22.56
C ALA A 218 -1.47 8.66 -22.48
N TYR A 219 -2.09 9.26 -21.49
CA TYR A 219 -2.24 10.71 -21.38
C TYR A 219 -1.26 11.35 -20.40
N ILE A 220 -0.25 10.59 -19.99
CA ILE A 220 0.73 11.04 -19.00
C ILE A 220 1.95 11.61 -19.71
N ALA A 221 2.38 12.81 -19.30
CA ALA A 221 3.60 13.45 -19.79
C ALA A 221 4.82 13.10 -18.91
N SER A 222 4.60 13.00 -17.61
CA SER A 222 5.64 12.67 -16.64
C SER A 222 5.05 12.04 -15.39
N GLN A 223 5.87 11.28 -14.64
CA GLN A 223 5.47 10.65 -13.38
C GLN A 223 6.55 10.80 -12.32
N TYR A 224 6.10 10.79 -11.06
CA TYR A 224 6.97 10.70 -9.90
C TYR A 224 6.32 9.79 -8.87
N VAL A 225 7.07 8.80 -8.37
CA VAL A 225 6.64 7.91 -7.31
C VAL A 225 7.43 8.19 -6.04
N THR A 226 6.76 8.25 -4.92
CA THR A 226 7.40 8.36 -3.62
C THR A 226 6.76 7.42 -2.62
N LEU A 227 7.55 7.01 -1.64
CA LEU A 227 7.16 6.09 -0.58
C LEU A 227 7.58 6.64 0.77
N TYR A 228 6.79 6.31 1.78
CA TYR A 228 7.19 6.47 3.16
C TYR A 228 6.79 5.25 3.98
N ALA A 229 7.76 4.67 4.69
CA ALA A 229 7.56 3.53 5.57
C ALA A 229 7.40 4.01 7.01
N GLN A 230 6.41 3.47 7.71
CA GLN A 230 6.20 3.72 9.14
C GLN A 230 5.85 2.42 9.87
N PRO A 231 6.10 2.32 11.18
CA PRO A 231 5.63 1.17 11.94
C PRO A 231 4.11 1.15 11.97
N SER A 232 3.52 -0.01 11.77
CA SER A 232 2.09 -0.19 11.96
C SER A 232 1.77 -0.25 13.46
N ASP A 233 0.69 0.43 13.88
CA ASP A 233 0.11 0.30 15.22
C ASP A 233 -0.78 -0.93 15.35
N GLN A 234 -1.09 -1.59 14.25
CA GLN A 234 -1.82 -2.84 14.23
C GLN A 234 -0.87 -3.99 14.56
N LEU A 235 -0.98 -4.49 15.78
CA LEU A 235 -0.23 -5.68 16.23
C LEU A 235 -1.07 -6.92 15.99
N ILE A 236 -0.57 -7.86 15.18
CA ILE A 236 -1.22 -9.14 14.91
C ILE A 236 -0.37 -10.24 15.58
N GLY A 237 -0.76 -10.65 16.78
CA GLY A 237 0.04 -11.57 17.58
C GLY A 237 1.45 -11.04 17.84
N ASP A 238 2.47 -11.85 17.51
CA ASP A 238 3.89 -11.50 17.68
C ASP A 238 4.53 -10.91 16.40
N VAL A 239 3.73 -10.61 15.37
CA VAL A 239 4.23 -10.09 14.10
C VAL A 239 4.22 -8.58 14.10
N ALA A 240 5.39 -7.99 13.84
CA ALA A 240 5.55 -6.56 13.59
C ALA A 240 5.32 -6.25 12.11
N TYR A 241 4.55 -5.22 11.82
CA TYR A 241 4.29 -4.78 10.45
C TYR A 241 4.86 -3.39 10.19
N VAL A 242 5.35 -3.21 8.98
CA VAL A 242 5.69 -1.90 8.40
C VAL A 242 4.56 -1.53 7.44
N ARG A 243 4.00 -0.35 7.62
CA ARG A 243 3.06 0.25 6.69
C ARG A 243 3.85 1.08 5.68
N LEU A 244 3.76 0.72 4.41
CA LEU A 244 4.30 1.51 3.30
C LEU A 244 3.17 2.32 2.68
N VAL A 245 3.31 3.62 2.65
CA VAL A 245 2.40 4.53 1.94
C VAL A 245 3.07 4.97 0.65
N ALA A 246 2.38 4.76 -0.46
CA ALA A 246 2.85 5.12 -1.79
C ALA A 246 1.99 6.22 -2.39
N VAL A 247 2.65 7.18 -3.02
CA VAL A 247 2.02 8.24 -3.82
C VAL A 247 2.65 8.23 -5.21
N VAL A 248 1.83 8.04 -6.22
CA VAL A 248 2.18 8.23 -7.62
C VAL A 248 1.51 9.50 -8.11
N THR A 249 2.29 10.52 -8.40
CA THR A 249 1.80 11.76 -9.00
C THR A 249 2.17 11.80 -10.46
N PHE A 250 1.25 12.18 -11.31
CA PHE A 250 1.47 12.26 -12.74
C PHE A 250 0.93 13.56 -13.31
N ASP A 251 1.65 14.09 -14.29
CA ASP A 251 1.27 15.26 -15.07
C ASP A 251 0.66 14.76 -16.39
N THR A 252 -0.58 15.10 -16.62
CA THR A 252 -1.29 14.72 -17.84
C THR A 252 -0.87 15.64 -18.99
N LEU A 253 -0.89 15.11 -20.21
CA LEU A 253 -0.73 15.95 -21.39
C LEU A 253 -1.91 16.93 -21.42
N THR A 254 -1.62 18.23 -21.49
CA THR A 254 -2.60 19.18 -21.99
C THR A 254 -2.92 18.73 -23.41
N SER A 255 -4.19 18.47 -23.69
CA SER A 255 -4.63 18.21 -25.09
C SER A 255 -4.02 19.23 -26.03
N PRO A 256 -3.48 18.80 -27.16
CA PRO A 256 -2.96 19.71 -28.18
C PRO A 256 -4.04 20.66 -28.66
#